data_506544d097c118c0b843134a5d4518b1
#
_entry.id   506544d097c118c0b843134a5d4518b1
#
_cell.length_a   1.000
_cell.length_b   1.000
_cell.length_c   1.000
_cell.angle_alpha   90.00
_cell.angle_beta   90.00
_cell.angle_gamma   90.00
#
_symmetry.space_group_name_H-M   'P 1'
#
loop_
_entity.id
_entity.type
_entity.pdbx_description
1 polymer ?
#
loop_
_entity_poly.entity_id
_entity_poly.type
_entity_poly.pdbx_seq_one_letter_code
_entity_poly.pdbx_strand_id
1 'polypeptide(L)'
;MANTSLPDVSGKSPQPEVSDKPKLEVSDKSTQPEVSDKPKPPETSDKSKPAEVSDKPADAGGKYSIRKSGKILIYVVLAVAAIFLVKYYFFTPPEVVVSQVRKQDFTGEVQGTGTVNVDVLAAVGAKIPGRIERVLVNEGDFVRPGQVVATLEDTDIRQVLERSQARLEAARMTEQASRSMEQSARATAQSARARAQARRATKYQTERAWDREKHLVATGAVSQEEADQYEERDRAAASAVGAADADTGAAEAQIEAAGAKVRAAHSEIAAADAEVRLQQFNLSQTKIFTYVNGVVTDRPKRSGDAIVSGETVLTVADPKVTLVEAYLDQRFAGKIRAGQTATVILRGRAKEQIPGRVYRIRPQADPAAEEMTVEISFPLPPAELQIGQWADSYVQGSQTKNALVVPKSAEMTMGDGRYVLVADASNRVRRVNVESLASSPRSQVTAVSGELKPGEWVLTQPMGIPPGKKVRPTQSKGAADSGSTSSSPAMKM
;
A
#
# COMPACT_ATOMS: atom_id res chain seq x y z
N MET A 1 11.61 60.53 11.31
CA MET A 1 12.62 60.64 12.40
C MET A 1 12.01 60.09 13.65
N ALA A 2 12.39 58.89 14.01
CA ALA A 2 12.56 58.33 15.34
C ALA A 2 12.73 56.80 15.20
N ASN A 3 13.96 56.47 15.34
CA ASN A 3 14.54 55.12 15.37
C ASN A 3 14.20 54.50 16.73
N THR A 4 13.60 53.32 16.76
CA THR A 4 13.53 52.55 18.01
C THR A 4 13.98 51.13 17.71
N SER A 5 15.17 50.84 18.19
CA SER A 5 15.93 49.62 18.16
C SER A 5 15.20 48.47 18.89
N LEU A 6 15.17 47.29 18.25
CA LEU A 6 14.82 46.00 18.83
C LEU A 6 15.97 45.50 19.74
N PRO A 7 15.70 44.87 20.87
CA PRO A 7 16.71 44.18 21.66
C PRO A 7 16.99 42.80 21.11
N ASP A 8 18.27 42.52 20.94
CA ASP A 8 18.91 41.24 20.67
C ASP A 8 18.72 40.28 21.85
N VAL A 9 18.04 39.13 21.63
CA VAL A 9 17.94 38.03 22.61
C VAL A 9 18.68 36.83 22.02
N SER A 10 19.99 36.83 22.20
CA SER A 10 20.81 35.61 22.07
C SER A 10 20.64 34.75 23.32
N GLY A 11 19.61 33.86 23.30
CA GLY A 11 19.41 32.82 24.29
C GLY A 11 20.01 31.50 23.82
N LYS A 12 21.20 31.15 24.34
CA LYS A 12 21.81 29.84 24.28
C LYS A 12 20.84 28.78 24.79
N SER A 13 20.46 27.83 23.93
CA SER A 13 19.84 26.56 24.31
C SER A 13 20.87 25.68 25.01
N PRO A 14 20.56 25.06 26.16
CA PRO A 14 21.41 24.05 26.77
C PRO A 14 21.28 22.75 25.98
N GLN A 15 22.43 22.17 25.61
CA GLN A 15 22.55 20.80 25.11
C GLN A 15 22.23 19.82 26.25
N PRO A 16 21.53 18.70 26.03
CA PRO A 16 21.43 17.65 27.03
C PRO A 16 22.76 16.89 27.12
N GLU A 17 23.25 16.76 28.36
CA GLU A 17 24.35 15.89 28.79
C GLU A 17 24.12 14.45 28.32
N VAL A 18 25.14 13.92 27.69
CA VAL A 18 25.29 12.50 27.34
C VAL A 18 25.59 11.76 28.64
N SER A 19 24.58 11.09 29.18
CA SER A 19 24.72 10.14 30.28
C SER A 19 25.38 8.85 29.82
N ASP A 20 26.38 8.44 30.59
CA ASP A 20 27.20 7.25 30.52
C ASP A 20 26.45 5.97 30.10
N LYS A 21 27.02 5.30 29.07
CA LYS A 21 26.75 3.90 28.79
C LYS A 21 27.55 3.01 29.76
N PRO A 22 26.93 2.01 30.41
CA PRO A 22 27.69 0.99 31.12
C PRO A 22 28.42 0.10 30.09
N LYS A 23 29.73 -0.06 30.31
CA LYS A 23 30.59 -1.06 29.67
C LYS A 23 30.06 -2.46 29.98
N LEU A 24 29.59 -3.17 28.98
CA LEU A 24 29.44 -4.62 29.04
C LEU A 24 30.82 -5.24 28.74
N GLU A 25 31.39 -5.87 29.73
CA GLU A 25 32.56 -6.76 29.63
C GLU A 25 32.18 -7.93 28.71
N VAL A 26 32.87 -8.02 27.58
CA VAL A 26 32.85 -9.20 26.71
C VAL A 26 33.75 -10.25 27.38
N SER A 27 33.10 -11.21 28.04
CA SER A 27 33.75 -12.45 28.47
C SER A 27 33.88 -13.36 27.25
N ASP A 28 35.09 -13.42 26.74
CA ASP A 28 35.57 -14.35 25.72
C ASP A 28 35.63 -15.77 26.33
N LYS A 29 34.66 -16.62 25.95
CA LYS A 29 34.75 -18.06 26.09
C LYS A 29 34.31 -18.70 24.79
N SER A 30 35.27 -18.78 23.88
CA SER A 30 35.25 -19.71 22.77
C SER A 30 35.14 -21.15 23.27
N THR A 31 33.98 -21.75 23.06
CA THR A 31 33.84 -23.21 23.11
C THR A 31 33.43 -23.66 21.73
N GLN A 32 34.42 -24.12 20.97
CA GLN A 32 34.20 -24.91 19.75
C GLN A 32 33.63 -26.27 20.14
N PRO A 33 32.62 -26.80 19.47
CA PRO A 33 32.31 -28.22 19.52
C PRO A 33 33.31 -28.97 18.60
N GLU A 34 34.02 -29.90 19.20
CA GLU A 34 34.81 -30.97 18.59
C GLU A 34 33.98 -31.70 17.52
N VAL A 35 34.54 -31.76 16.33
CA VAL A 35 34.09 -32.67 15.27
C VAL A 35 34.84 -33.98 15.50
N SER A 36 34.14 -34.95 16.04
CA SER A 36 34.57 -36.32 16.22
C SER A 36 34.51 -37.08 14.90
N ASP A 37 35.68 -37.74 14.63
CA ASP A 37 35.86 -39.03 13.97
C ASP A 37 35.42 -39.29 12.53
N LYS A 38 36.43 -39.21 11.67
CA LYS A 38 36.58 -40.12 10.51
C LYS A 38 37.26 -41.42 10.95
N PRO A 39 36.73 -42.60 10.61
CA PRO A 39 37.50 -43.83 10.81
C PRO A 39 38.56 -44.00 9.75
N LYS A 40 39.82 -44.20 10.22
CA LYS A 40 41.00 -44.63 9.48
C LYS A 40 40.83 -46.08 9.02
N PRO A 41 41.35 -46.46 7.84
CA PRO A 41 41.43 -47.86 7.44
C PRO A 41 42.58 -48.58 8.20
N PRO A 42 42.50 -49.91 8.42
CA PRO A 42 43.52 -50.64 9.17
C PRO A 42 44.78 -50.88 8.35
N GLU A 43 45.92 -50.45 8.90
CA GLU A 43 47.24 -50.86 8.50
C GLU A 43 47.49 -52.32 8.95
N THR A 44 47.83 -53.16 7.98
CA THR A 44 48.44 -54.47 8.26
C THR A 44 49.96 -54.34 8.33
N SER A 45 50.54 -54.46 9.49
CA SER A 45 51.96 -54.80 9.71
C SER A 45 52.00 -56.28 10.08
N ASP A 46 52.75 -57.05 9.44
CA ASP A 46 54.18 -57.28 9.32
C ASP A 46 54.59 -58.51 10.09
N LYS A 47 55.42 -59.26 9.41
CA LYS A 47 56.47 -60.16 9.89
C LYS A 47 56.12 -61.46 10.60
N SER A 48 56.33 -62.48 9.83
CA SER A 48 57.37 -63.46 10.24
C SER A 48 57.69 -64.50 9.16
N LYS A 49 58.90 -64.51 8.71
CA LYS A 49 59.68 -65.62 8.21
C LYS A 49 60.15 -66.40 9.44
N PRO A 50 60.73 -67.60 9.39
CA PRO A 50 61.04 -68.50 8.27
C PRO A 50 60.76 -70.00 8.58
N ALA A 51 60.89 -70.85 7.61
CA ALA A 51 61.77 -72.03 7.73
C ALA A 51 61.68 -72.96 6.53
N GLU A 52 62.83 -73.24 6.00
CA GLU A 52 63.21 -74.30 5.12
C GLU A 52 62.74 -75.69 5.63
N VAL A 53 62.45 -76.53 4.69
CA VAL A 53 63.06 -77.91 4.60
C VAL A 53 62.60 -78.47 3.22
N SER A 54 63.52 -78.60 2.28
CA SER A 54 64.10 -79.73 1.57
C SER A 54 63.30 -81.01 1.60
N ASP A 55 62.83 -81.43 0.39
CA ASP A 55 63.36 -82.69 -0.15
C ASP A 55 62.77 -82.91 -1.61
N LYS A 56 63.75 -83.22 -2.48
CA LYS A 56 63.61 -83.95 -3.73
C LYS A 56 63.61 -85.43 -3.41
N PRO A 57 63.05 -86.32 -4.26
CA PRO A 57 63.55 -86.50 -5.61
C PRO A 57 62.55 -87.05 -6.65
N ALA A 58 62.99 -86.89 -7.86
CA ALA A 58 63.08 -87.82 -9.00
C ALA A 58 61.83 -88.35 -9.72
N ASP A 59 61.78 -87.94 -10.96
CA ASP A 59 61.88 -88.76 -12.17
C ASP A 59 60.63 -89.46 -12.66
N ALA A 60 60.22 -89.06 -13.85
CA ALA A 60 60.03 -89.92 -15.10
C ALA A 60 59.13 -89.17 -16.14
N GLY A 61 59.71 -88.84 -17.22
CA GLY A 61 59.47 -89.15 -18.58
C GLY A 61 58.12 -88.88 -19.20
N GLY A 62 58.08 -87.96 -20.16
CA GLY A 62 56.96 -87.94 -21.07
C GLY A 62 56.94 -86.70 -21.98
N LYS A 63 57.67 -86.69 -23.02
CA LYS A 63 57.64 -85.76 -24.14
C LYS A 63 56.23 -85.66 -24.77
N TYR A 64 55.55 -84.53 -24.74
CA TYR A 64 54.64 -84.10 -25.84
C TYR A 64 54.72 -82.58 -25.97
N SER A 65 55.33 -82.15 -27.04
CA SER A 65 55.42 -80.85 -27.61
C SER A 65 54.14 -80.48 -28.34
N ILE A 66 53.10 -80.01 -27.64
CA ILE A 66 51.90 -79.33 -28.22
C ILE A 66 51.44 -78.24 -27.26
N ARG A 67 52.22 -77.23 -27.01
CA ARG A 67 51.77 -76.15 -26.10
C ARG A 67 52.13 -74.73 -26.52
N LYS A 68 52.71 -74.52 -27.69
CA LYS A 68 53.01 -73.14 -28.20
C LYS A 68 51.89 -72.60 -29.12
N SER A 69 51.17 -73.45 -29.85
CA SER A 69 50.13 -72.99 -30.79
C SER A 69 48.82 -72.60 -30.08
N GLY A 70 48.46 -73.24 -28.94
CA GLY A 70 47.26 -72.90 -28.19
C GLY A 70 47.33 -71.53 -27.48
N LYS A 71 48.54 -71.16 -26.98
CA LYS A 71 48.70 -69.84 -26.38
C LYS A 71 48.65 -68.71 -27.39
N ILE A 72 49.14 -68.90 -28.60
CA ILE A 72 49.07 -67.91 -29.68
C ILE A 72 47.60 -67.73 -30.09
N LEU A 73 46.81 -68.82 -30.20
CA LEU A 73 45.38 -68.73 -30.50
C LEU A 73 44.61 -67.98 -29.42
N ILE A 74 44.90 -68.21 -28.15
CA ILE A 74 44.26 -67.47 -27.02
C ILE A 74 44.61 -65.97 -27.05
N TYR A 75 45.88 -65.65 -27.33
CA TYR A 75 46.28 -64.22 -27.48
C TYR A 75 45.66 -63.56 -28.69
N VAL A 76 45.50 -64.27 -29.80
CA VAL A 76 44.79 -63.77 -31.00
C VAL A 76 43.29 -63.53 -30.70
N VAL A 77 42.66 -64.49 -29.97
CA VAL A 77 41.24 -64.34 -29.57
C VAL A 77 41.06 -63.18 -28.58
N LEU A 78 41.98 -63.08 -27.64
CA LEU A 78 41.97 -61.93 -26.72
C LEU A 78 42.25 -60.61 -27.40
N ALA A 79 43.15 -60.55 -28.37
CA ALA A 79 43.44 -59.35 -29.18
C ALA A 79 42.21 -58.97 -30.05
N VAL A 80 41.57 -59.98 -30.68
CA VAL A 80 40.32 -59.73 -31.45
C VAL A 80 39.20 -59.31 -30.54
N ALA A 81 39.05 -59.93 -29.37
CA ALA A 81 38.06 -59.52 -28.38
C ALA A 81 38.35 -58.10 -27.83
N ALA A 82 39.62 -57.77 -27.57
CA ALA A 82 40.02 -56.41 -27.18
C ALA A 82 39.74 -55.36 -28.30
N ILE A 83 40.08 -55.70 -29.56
CA ILE A 83 39.78 -54.86 -30.71
C ILE A 83 38.24 -54.71 -30.88
N PHE A 84 37.49 -55.79 -30.68
CA PHE A 84 36.03 -55.74 -30.75
C PHE A 84 35.44 -54.92 -29.62
N LEU A 85 35.95 -55.06 -28.37
CA LEU A 85 35.57 -54.24 -27.23
C LEU A 85 35.91 -52.76 -27.43
N VAL A 86 37.13 -52.46 -27.92
CA VAL A 86 37.52 -51.10 -28.25
C VAL A 86 36.65 -50.52 -29.35
N LYS A 87 36.38 -51.30 -30.39
CA LYS A 87 35.48 -50.91 -31.49
C LYS A 87 34.03 -50.73 -31.01
N TYR A 88 33.56 -51.58 -30.12
CA TYR A 88 32.22 -51.48 -29.50
C TYR A 88 32.09 -50.26 -28.59
N TYR A 89 33.08 -50.01 -27.73
CA TYR A 89 33.03 -48.93 -26.75
C TYR A 89 33.35 -47.55 -27.36
N PHE A 90 34.26 -47.46 -28.34
CA PHE A 90 34.66 -46.22 -28.93
C PHE A 90 33.90 -45.86 -30.25
N PHE A 91 33.33 -46.82 -30.95
CA PHE A 91 32.68 -46.57 -32.25
C PHE A 91 31.13 -46.73 -32.21
N THR A 92 30.51 -47.12 -31.08
CA THR A 92 29.06 -47.04 -30.99
C THR A 92 28.61 -45.58 -30.90
N PRO A 93 27.80 -45.11 -31.87
CA PRO A 93 27.30 -43.73 -31.79
C PRO A 93 26.38 -43.59 -30.59
N PRO A 94 26.58 -42.55 -29.73
CA PRO A 94 25.75 -42.31 -28.57
C PRO A 94 24.31 -42.02 -29.01
N GLU A 95 23.34 -42.57 -28.26
CA GLU A 95 21.94 -42.23 -28.43
C GLU A 95 21.68 -40.79 -27.91
N VAL A 96 21.02 -40.01 -28.74
CA VAL A 96 20.72 -38.61 -28.40
C VAL A 96 19.25 -38.32 -28.63
N VAL A 97 18.62 -37.64 -27.70
CA VAL A 97 17.25 -37.19 -27.87
C VAL A 97 17.23 -35.97 -28.77
N VAL A 98 16.43 -36.08 -29.84
CA VAL A 98 16.31 -35.01 -30.83
C VAL A 98 14.88 -34.50 -30.92
N SER A 99 14.75 -33.24 -31.31
CA SER A 99 13.47 -32.58 -31.60
C SER A 99 13.53 -31.96 -33.00
N GLN A 100 12.42 -31.98 -33.71
CA GLN A 100 12.34 -31.41 -35.03
C GLN A 100 12.14 -29.89 -34.99
N VAL A 101 12.92 -29.15 -35.76
CA VAL A 101 12.71 -27.70 -35.95
C VAL A 101 11.41 -27.47 -36.71
N ARG A 102 10.51 -26.72 -36.11
CA ARG A 102 9.21 -26.38 -36.70
C ARG A 102 9.19 -24.91 -37.06
N LYS A 103 8.56 -24.59 -38.19
CA LYS A 103 8.28 -23.20 -38.57
C LYS A 103 6.85 -22.89 -38.22
N GLN A 104 6.65 -21.97 -37.29
CA GLN A 104 5.33 -21.56 -36.80
C GLN A 104 5.33 -20.14 -36.29
N ASP A 105 4.15 -19.55 -36.17
CA ASP A 105 4.00 -18.26 -35.48
C ASP A 105 4.26 -18.48 -33.98
N PHE A 106 5.12 -17.65 -33.43
CA PHE A 106 5.56 -17.78 -32.05
C PHE A 106 5.38 -16.48 -31.29
N THR A 107 4.71 -16.56 -30.15
CA THR A 107 4.59 -15.45 -29.21
C THR A 107 5.53 -15.71 -28.03
N GLY A 108 6.51 -14.85 -27.87
CA GLY A 108 7.39 -14.90 -26.70
C GLY A 108 6.63 -14.55 -25.43
N GLU A 109 7.08 -15.10 -24.31
CA GLU A 109 6.54 -14.81 -23.00
C GLU A 109 7.65 -14.32 -22.08
N VAL A 110 7.33 -13.31 -21.27
CA VAL A 110 8.21 -12.83 -20.22
C VAL A 110 7.64 -13.34 -18.89
N GLN A 111 8.44 -14.10 -18.17
CA GLN A 111 8.07 -14.60 -16.86
C GLN A 111 8.42 -13.58 -15.80
N GLY A 112 7.51 -13.37 -14.84
CA GLY A 112 7.73 -12.66 -13.60
C GLY A 112 7.10 -13.42 -12.45
N THR A 113 7.67 -13.27 -11.27
CA THR A 113 7.09 -13.78 -10.02
C THR A 113 6.63 -12.62 -9.18
N GLY A 114 5.58 -12.81 -8.40
CA GLY A 114 5.07 -11.73 -7.58
C GLY A 114 4.03 -12.18 -6.57
N THR A 115 3.36 -11.23 -5.97
CA THR A 115 2.34 -11.50 -4.96
C THR A 115 0.99 -10.92 -5.37
N VAL A 116 -0.06 -11.60 -4.95
CA VAL A 116 -1.45 -11.13 -5.13
C VAL A 116 -1.67 -9.92 -4.24
N ASN A 117 -2.21 -8.87 -4.82
CA ASN A 117 -2.60 -7.64 -4.14
C ASN A 117 -3.95 -7.14 -4.68
N VAL A 118 -4.42 -6.01 -4.17
CA VAL A 118 -5.62 -5.32 -4.64
C VAL A 118 -5.28 -3.88 -4.97
N ASP A 119 -6.03 -3.27 -5.90
CA ASP A 119 -5.79 -1.87 -6.29
C ASP A 119 -6.08 -0.89 -5.14
N VAL A 120 -7.12 -1.17 -4.34
CA VAL A 120 -7.51 -0.34 -3.20
C VAL A 120 -7.37 -1.11 -1.90
N LEU A 121 -6.40 -0.70 -1.10
CA LEU A 121 -6.20 -1.15 0.27
C LEU A 121 -6.37 0.05 1.20
N ALA A 122 -7.49 0.11 1.92
CA ALA A 122 -7.84 1.24 2.75
C ALA A 122 -7.61 0.93 4.23
N ALA A 123 -6.77 1.73 4.89
CA ALA A 123 -6.63 1.72 6.33
C ALA A 123 -7.79 2.53 6.96
N VAL A 124 -8.58 1.90 7.81
CA VAL A 124 -9.66 2.50 8.57
C VAL A 124 -9.17 2.74 9.98
N GLY A 125 -9.08 4.02 10.38
CA GLY A 125 -8.53 4.43 11.66
C GLY A 125 -9.44 5.37 12.43
N ALA A 126 -9.07 5.67 13.68
CA ALA A 126 -9.76 6.61 14.54
C ALA A 126 -9.36 8.06 14.23
N LYS A 127 -10.33 8.99 14.25
CA LYS A 127 -10.08 10.43 14.14
C LYS A 127 -9.76 11.10 15.47
N ILE A 128 -10.21 10.50 16.58
CA ILE A 128 -9.99 10.97 17.95
C ILE A 128 -9.30 9.86 18.75
N PRO A 129 -8.48 10.23 19.74
CA PRO A 129 -7.91 9.25 20.66
C PRO A 129 -8.98 8.68 21.58
N GLY A 130 -8.79 7.44 22.03
CA GLY A 130 -9.70 6.80 22.98
C GLY A 130 -9.38 5.33 23.21
N ARG A 131 -10.22 4.64 23.95
CA ARG A 131 -10.18 3.20 24.14
C ARG A 131 -11.26 2.55 23.25
N ILE A 132 -10.91 1.47 22.58
CA ILE A 132 -11.89 0.70 21.79
C ILE A 132 -12.82 -0.05 22.73
N GLU A 133 -14.10 0.30 22.70
CA GLU A 133 -15.14 -0.44 23.42
C GLU A 133 -15.40 -1.79 22.75
N ARG A 134 -15.71 -1.78 21.47
CA ARG A 134 -16.00 -2.98 20.68
C ARG A 134 -15.55 -2.82 19.24
N VAL A 135 -15.04 -3.91 18.67
CA VAL A 135 -14.87 -4.08 17.22
C VAL A 135 -16.02 -4.96 16.73
N LEU A 136 -16.76 -4.50 15.73
CA LEU A 136 -18.02 -5.11 15.27
C LEU A 136 -17.84 -6.04 14.06
N VAL A 137 -16.63 -6.12 13.51
CA VAL A 137 -16.28 -6.91 12.33
C VAL A 137 -15.02 -7.72 12.59
N ASN A 138 -14.90 -8.86 11.92
CA ASN A 138 -13.73 -9.73 11.96
C ASN A 138 -13.00 -9.72 10.61
N GLU A 139 -11.77 -10.27 10.61
CA GLU A 139 -11.04 -10.56 9.39
C GLU A 139 -11.84 -11.52 8.51
N GLY A 140 -11.91 -11.24 7.20
CA GLY A 140 -12.74 -11.97 6.25
C GLY A 140 -14.16 -11.44 6.08
N ASP A 141 -14.66 -10.58 6.98
CA ASP A 141 -16.00 -10.01 6.84
C ASP A 141 -16.06 -8.99 5.69
N PHE A 142 -17.19 -8.99 4.99
CA PHE A 142 -17.47 -8.03 3.95
C PHE A 142 -18.15 -6.79 4.54
N VAL A 143 -17.59 -5.60 4.26
CA VAL A 143 -18.07 -4.32 4.78
C VAL A 143 -18.48 -3.37 3.67
N ARG A 144 -19.41 -2.44 3.99
CA ARG A 144 -19.96 -1.45 3.05
C ARG A 144 -19.64 -0.02 3.51
N PRO A 145 -19.56 0.95 2.59
CA PRO A 145 -19.37 2.34 2.95
C PRO A 145 -20.44 2.83 3.93
N GLY A 146 -20.02 3.53 4.98
CA GLY A 146 -20.90 4.01 6.05
C GLY A 146 -21.21 2.98 7.14
N GLN A 147 -20.74 1.75 7.02
CA GLN A 147 -20.91 0.73 8.07
C GLN A 147 -19.98 1.06 9.25
N VAL A 148 -20.53 0.98 10.49
CA VAL A 148 -19.74 1.08 11.72
C VAL A 148 -18.94 -0.19 11.90
N VAL A 149 -17.63 -0.06 12.03
CA VAL A 149 -16.70 -1.19 12.18
C VAL A 149 -16.14 -1.31 13.58
N ALA A 150 -16.07 -0.20 14.31
CA ALA A 150 -15.67 -0.20 15.71
C ALA A 150 -16.32 0.97 16.47
N THR A 151 -16.43 0.86 17.79
CA THR A 151 -16.88 1.91 18.72
C THR A 151 -15.81 2.18 19.75
N LEU A 152 -15.61 3.47 20.07
CA LEU A 152 -14.77 3.91 21.17
C LEU A 152 -15.65 4.10 22.42
N GLU A 153 -15.04 4.02 23.58
CA GLU A 153 -15.65 4.39 24.86
C GLU A 153 -16.04 5.87 24.80
N ASP A 154 -17.32 6.17 25.01
CA ASP A 154 -17.89 7.51 24.81
C ASP A 154 -18.37 8.18 26.09
N THR A 155 -18.22 7.51 27.24
CA THR A 155 -18.73 7.97 28.54
C THR A 155 -18.26 9.38 28.89
N ASP A 156 -16.95 9.64 28.76
CA ASP A 156 -16.37 10.95 29.09
C ASP A 156 -16.87 12.03 28.12
N ILE A 157 -16.95 11.70 26.82
CA ILE A 157 -17.40 12.63 25.78
C ILE A 157 -18.88 12.98 26.00
N ARG A 158 -19.72 12.02 26.40
CA ARG A 158 -21.13 12.26 26.74
C ARG A 158 -21.27 13.20 27.92
N GLN A 159 -20.47 13.01 29.01
CA GLN A 159 -20.46 13.91 30.15
C GLN A 159 -20.05 15.34 29.81
N VAL A 160 -19.04 15.49 28.93
CA VAL A 160 -18.63 16.80 28.43
C VAL A 160 -19.73 17.44 27.58
N LEU A 161 -20.41 16.67 26.73
CA LEU A 161 -21.55 17.15 25.94
C LEU A 161 -22.69 17.62 26.84
N GLU A 162 -23.07 16.86 27.85
CA GLU A 162 -24.12 17.22 28.79
C GLU A 162 -23.76 18.53 29.54
N ARG A 163 -22.52 18.69 29.99
CA ARG A 163 -22.02 19.93 30.59
C ARG A 163 -22.12 21.11 29.62
N SER A 164 -21.76 20.93 28.36
CA SER A 164 -21.86 21.97 27.34
C SER A 164 -23.30 22.35 27.05
N GLN A 165 -24.22 21.40 27.06
CA GLN A 165 -25.67 21.64 26.90
C GLN A 165 -26.23 22.44 28.09
N ALA A 166 -25.84 22.08 29.34
CA ALA A 166 -26.22 22.83 30.52
C ALA A 166 -25.69 24.29 30.48
N ARG A 167 -24.47 24.49 29.97
CA ARG A 167 -23.91 25.86 29.78
C ARG A 167 -24.70 26.66 28.73
N LEU A 168 -25.10 26.05 27.63
CA LEU A 168 -25.98 26.68 26.64
C LEU A 168 -27.30 27.11 27.22
N GLU A 169 -27.92 26.27 28.04
CA GLU A 169 -29.18 26.59 28.72
C GLU A 169 -29.00 27.74 29.70
N ALA A 170 -27.94 27.76 30.49
CA ALA A 170 -27.61 28.88 31.37
C ALA A 170 -27.43 30.19 30.59
N ALA A 171 -26.76 30.19 29.43
CA ALA A 171 -26.62 31.34 28.59
C ALA A 171 -27.98 31.85 28.06
N ARG A 172 -28.89 30.94 27.66
CA ARG A 172 -30.27 31.29 27.27
C ARG A 172 -31.05 31.97 28.38
N MET A 173 -30.95 31.46 29.64
CA MET A 173 -31.58 32.09 30.81
C MET A 173 -31.01 33.49 31.06
N THR A 174 -29.71 33.69 30.86
CA THR A 174 -29.05 35.00 30.98
C THR A 174 -29.54 35.99 29.93
N GLU A 175 -29.72 35.54 28.69
CA GLU A 175 -30.30 36.37 27.62
C GLU A 175 -31.75 36.76 27.96
N GLN A 176 -32.57 35.83 28.45
CA GLN A 176 -33.95 36.09 28.83
C GLN A 176 -34.03 37.13 29.96
N ALA A 177 -33.16 37.03 30.97
CA ALA A 177 -33.05 38.03 32.04
C ALA A 177 -32.62 39.41 31.47
N SER A 178 -31.68 39.46 30.57
CA SER A 178 -31.24 40.68 29.89
C SER A 178 -32.34 41.34 29.08
N ARG A 179 -33.14 40.55 28.35
CA ARG A 179 -34.34 41.03 27.60
C ARG A 179 -35.40 41.61 28.57
N SER A 180 -35.62 40.97 29.72
CA SER A 180 -36.54 41.50 30.72
C SER A 180 -36.05 42.83 31.31
N MET A 181 -34.74 42.99 31.52
CA MET A 181 -34.13 44.26 31.92
C MET A 181 -34.32 45.34 30.84
N GLU A 182 -34.10 45.01 29.57
CA GLU A 182 -34.31 45.96 28.46
C GLU A 182 -35.77 46.41 28.38
N GLN A 183 -36.75 45.46 28.53
CA GLN A 183 -38.16 45.78 28.56
C GLN A 183 -38.51 46.73 29.74
N SER A 184 -37.95 46.52 30.91
CA SER A 184 -38.11 47.39 32.06
C SER A 184 -37.53 48.80 31.81
N ALA A 185 -36.33 48.90 31.19
CA ALA A 185 -35.75 50.15 30.79
C ALA A 185 -36.58 50.90 29.76
N ARG A 186 -37.21 50.20 28.79
CA ARG A 186 -38.11 50.81 27.81
C ARG A 186 -39.37 51.35 28.51
N ALA A 187 -39.95 50.64 29.44
CA ALA A 187 -41.12 51.10 30.20
C ALA A 187 -40.75 52.36 31.05
N THR A 188 -39.56 52.39 31.66
CA THR A 188 -39.05 53.57 32.40
C THR A 188 -38.89 54.78 31.49
N ALA A 189 -38.31 54.59 30.31
CA ALA A 189 -38.13 55.67 29.31
C ALA A 189 -39.51 56.18 28.77
N GLN A 190 -40.47 55.30 28.56
CA GLN A 190 -41.82 55.68 28.21
C GLN A 190 -42.46 56.56 29.26
N SER A 191 -42.32 56.21 30.55
CA SER A 191 -42.84 57.05 31.64
C SER A 191 -42.11 58.38 31.75
N ALA A 192 -40.81 58.47 31.54
CA ALA A 192 -40.03 59.69 31.50
C ALA A 192 -40.48 60.63 30.36
N ARG A 193 -40.66 60.06 29.17
CA ARG A 193 -41.20 60.79 27.98
C ARG A 193 -42.60 61.36 28.26
N ALA A 194 -43.49 60.60 28.90
CA ALA A 194 -44.83 61.08 29.27
C ALA A 194 -44.75 62.25 30.25
N ARG A 195 -43.86 62.17 31.22
CA ARG A 195 -43.60 63.29 32.21
C ARG A 195 -43.04 64.53 31.47
N ALA A 196 -42.07 64.36 30.59
CA ALA A 196 -41.54 65.48 29.78
C ALA A 196 -42.61 66.13 28.94
N GLN A 197 -43.49 65.34 28.31
CA GLN A 197 -44.60 65.88 27.54
C GLN A 197 -45.56 66.67 28.42
N ALA A 198 -45.90 66.22 29.62
CA ALA A 198 -46.72 66.93 30.59
C ALA A 198 -46.08 68.28 30.99
N ARG A 199 -44.77 68.26 31.28
CA ARG A 199 -44.02 69.51 31.59
C ARG A 199 -43.96 70.50 30.43
N ARG A 200 -43.78 70.03 29.23
CA ARG A 200 -43.88 70.91 28.02
C ARG A 200 -45.24 71.52 27.81
N ALA A 201 -46.33 70.75 28.08
CA ALA A 201 -47.70 71.32 28.06
C ALA A 201 -47.89 72.42 29.13
N THR A 202 -47.39 72.22 30.35
CA THR A 202 -47.42 73.23 31.40
C THR A 202 -46.64 74.47 31.00
N LYS A 203 -45.40 74.33 30.44
CA LYS A 203 -44.63 75.45 29.94
C LYS A 203 -45.37 76.24 28.89
N TYR A 204 -45.97 75.58 27.92
CA TYR A 204 -46.76 76.22 26.85
C TYR A 204 -47.91 77.09 27.46
N GLN A 205 -48.53 76.64 28.56
CA GLN A 205 -49.59 77.41 29.21
C GLN A 205 -49.02 78.63 29.97
N THR A 206 -47.89 78.45 30.70
CA THR A 206 -47.23 79.58 31.42
C THR A 206 -46.66 80.64 30.46
N GLU A 207 -46.02 80.18 29.35
CA GLU A 207 -45.52 81.06 28.32
C GLU A 207 -46.63 81.98 27.71
N ARG A 208 -47.77 81.35 27.36
CA ARG A 208 -48.93 82.12 26.88
C ARG A 208 -49.52 83.05 27.94
N ALA A 209 -49.52 82.66 29.20
CA ALA A 209 -49.97 83.52 30.27
C ALA A 209 -49.01 84.72 30.41
N TRP A 210 -47.69 84.49 30.41
CA TRP A 210 -46.65 85.53 30.44
C TRP A 210 -46.77 86.49 29.29
N ASP A 211 -46.90 86.00 28.04
CA ASP A 211 -47.04 86.84 26.85
C ASP A 211 -48.26 87.76 26.91
N ARG A 212 -49.38 87.31 27.45
CA ARG A 212 -50.55 88.14 27.68
C ARG A 212 -50.26 89.24 28.72
N GLU A 213 -49.64 88.90 29.85
CA GLU A 213 -49.38 89.81 30.95
C GLU A 213 -48.34 90.87 30.54
N LYS A 214 -47.34 90.53 29.79
CA LYS A 214 -46.33 91.42 29.21
C LYS A 214 -46.96 92.52 28.34
N HIS A 215 -48.03 92.18 27.57
CA HIS A 215 -48.77 93.13 26.79
C HIS A 215 -49.64 94.02 27.68
N LEU A 216 -50.20 93.55 28.78
CA LEU A 216 -51.04 94.30 29.70
C LEU A 216 -50.17 95.29 30.54
N VAL A 217 -48.99 94.95 30.91
CA VAL A 217 -48.02 95.92 31.55
C VAL A 217 -47.73 97.06 30.59
N ALA A 218 -47.48 96.79 29.29
CA ALA A 218 -47.13 97.85 28.29
C ALA A 218 -48.30 98.83 28.10
N THR A 219 -49.57 98.43 28.41
CA THR A 219 -50.73 99.28 28.37
C THR A 219 -51.14 99.93 29.70
N GLY A 220 -50.32 99.60 30.80
CA GLY A 220 -50.58 100.08 32.17
C GLY A 220 -51.74 99.50 32.87
N ALA A 221 -52.27 98.31 32.43
CA ALA A 221 -53.40 97.65 33.00
C ALA A 221 -53.11 96.72 34.18
N VAL A 222 -51.86 96.30 34.37
CA VAL A 222 -51.35 95.47 35.48
C VAL A 222 -50.06 96.08 36.03
N SER A 223 -49.68 95.68 37.31
CA SER A 223 -48.43 96.11 37.95
C SER A 223 -47.22 95.34 37.42
N GLN A 224 -46.00 96.00 37.50
CA GLN A 224 -44.75 95.34 37.18
C GLN A 224 -44.48 94.09 38.04
N GLU A 225 -44.82 94.13 39.31
CA GLU A 225 -44.64 93.04 40.27
C GLU A 225 -45.48 91.82 39.89
N GLU A 226 -46.66 91.96 39.33
CA GLU A 226 -47.52 90.89 38.83
C GLU A 226 -46.96 90.25 37.58
N ALA A 227 -46.43 91.05 36.66
CA ALA A 227 -45.73 90.56 35.47
C ALA A 227 -44.47 89.73 35.82
N ASP A 228 -43.67 90.21 36.76
CA ASP A 228 -42.47 89.53 37.25
C ASP A 228 -42.82 88.16 37.84
N GLN A 229 -43.95 88.04 38.52
CA GLN A 229 -44.40 86.71 39.00
C GLN A 229 -44.75 85.70 37.88
N TYR A 230 -45.28 86.20 36.74
CA TYR A 230 -45.57 85.30 35.60
C TYR A 230 -44.27 84.98 34.88
N GLU A 231 -43.27 85.84 34.80
CA GLU A 231 -41.95 85.57 34.29
C GLU A 231 -41.22 84.50 35.09
N GLU A 232 -41.24 84.64 36.44
CA GLU A 232 -40.66 83.61 37.33
C GLU A 232 -41.34 82.26 37.14
N ARG A 233 -42.68 82.18 36.98
CA ARG A 233 -43.43 80.92 36.73
C ARG A 233 -43.01 80.33 35.39
N ASP A 234 -42.84 81.12 34.34
CA ASP A 234 -42.37 80.65 33.00
C ASP A 234 -40.92 80.17 33.07
N ARG A 235 -40.01 80.90 33.74
CA ARG A 235 -38.64 80.44 33.98
C ARG A 235 -38.58 79.12 34.77
N ALA A 236 -39.41 78.94 35.81
CA ALA A 236 -39.54 77.76 36.57
C ALA A 236 -40.06 76.59 35.77
N ALA A 237 -41.05 76.83 34.88
CA ALA A 237 -41.59 75.83 33.96
C ALA A 237 -40.60 75.44 32.89
N ALA A 238 -39.76 76.37 32.36
CA ALA A 238 -38.68 76.10 31.43
C ALA A 238 -37.61 75.24 32.08
N SER A 239 -37.19 75.52 33.30
CA SER A 239 -36.25 74.72 34.08
C SER A 239 -36.77 73.26 34.34
N ALA A 240 -38.11 73.16 34.62
CA ALA A 240 -38.73 71.83 34.81
C ALA A 240 -38.80 71.00 33.54
N VAL A 241 -38.92 71.63 32.34
CA VAL A 241 -38.79 70.94 31.07
C VAL A 241 -37.37 70.44 30.86
N GLY A 242 -36.35 71.29 31.10
CA GLY A 242 -34.95 70.90 30.98
C GLY A 242 -34.57 69.71 31.87
N ALA A 243 -35.05 69.71 33.09
CA ALA A 243 -34.87 68.55 33.98
C ALA A 243 -35.57 67.29 33.45
N ALA A 244 -36.83 67.40 32.98
CA ALA A 244 -37.55 66.25 32.43
C ALA A 244 -36.94 65.72 31.12
N ASP A 245 -36.35 66.59 30.31
CA ASP A 245 -35.64 66.20 29.09
C ASP A 245 -34.30 65.48 29.43
N ALA A 246 -33.58 65.95 30.48
CA ALA A 246 -32.41 65.21 30.99
C ALA A 246 -32.78 63.85 31.57
N ASP A 247 -33.90 63.72 32.29
CA ASP A 247 -34.42 62.44 32.78
C ASP A 247 -34.74 61.49 31.64
N THR A 248 -35.29 62.03 30.51
CA THR A 248 -35.59 61.23 29.30
C THR A 248 -34.30 60.72 28.68
N GLY A 249 -33.29 61.58 28.52
CA GLY A 249 -32.00 61.23 27.99
C GLY A 249 -31.30 60.16 28.82
N ALA A 250 -31.36 60.27 30.15
CA ALA A 250 -30.82 59.26 31.06
C ALA A 250 -31.54 57.92 30.92
N ALA A 251 -32.86 57.89 30.77
CA ALA A 251 -33.66 56.69 30.56
C ALA A 251 -33.39 56.04 29.21
N GLU A 252 -33.14 56.85 28.15
CA GLU A 252 -32.75 56.37 26.83
C GLU A 252 -31.37 55.71 26.84
N ALA A 253 -30.40 56.32 27.54
CA ALA A 253 -29.08 55.71 27.73
C ALA A 253 -29.18 54.36 28.47
N GLN A 254 -30.13 54.23 29.41
CA GLN A 254 -30.41 52.92 30.08
C GLN A 254 -30.91 51.86 29.11
N ILE A 255 -31.75 52.22 28.11
CA ILE A 255 -32.19 51.26 27.09
C ILE A 255 -31.03 50.80 26.22
N GLU A 256 -30.14 51.75 25.85
CA GLU A 256 -28.95 51.40 25.05
C GLU A 256 -28.02 50.47 25.83
N ALA A 257 -27.77 50.75 27.09
CA ALA A 257 -26.97 49.92 27.97
C ALA A 257 -27.60 48.50 28.18
N ALA A 258 -28.93 48.43 28.35
CA ALA A 258 -29.63 47.14 28.44
C ALA A 258 -29.63 46.38 27.13
N GLY A 259 -29.78 47.05 25.98
CA GLY A 259 -29.67 46.50 24.66
C GLY A 259 -28.24 45.94 24.36
N ALA A 260 -27.21 46.64 24.84
CA ALA A 260 -25.84 46.13 24.78
C ALA A 260 -25.66 44.81 25.58
N LYS A 261 -26.29 44.70 26.76
CA LYS A 261 -26.28 43.43 27.53
C LYS A 261 -27.00 42.29 26.79
N VAL A 262 -28.11 42.58 26.12
CA VAL A 262 -28.81 41.56 25.28
C VAL A 262 -27.92 41.08 24.16
N ARG A 263 -27.23 41.98 23.45
CA ARG A 263 -26.28 41.60 22.37
C ARG A 263 -25.12 40.76 22.91
N ALA A 264 -24.56 41.12 24.05
CA ALA A 264 -23.52 40.34 24.72
C ALA A 264 -23.99 38.93 25.11
N ALA A 265 -25.16 38.81 25.71
CA ALA A 265 -25.77 37.53 26.07
C ALA A 265 -26.08 36.66 24.82
N HIS A 266 -26.52 37.29 23.74
CA HIS A 266 -26.72 36.59 22.45
C HIS A 266 -25.40 36.02 21.88
N SER A 267 -24.29 36.76 21.99
CA SER A 267 -22.97 36.29 21.59
C SER A 267 -22.50 35.11 22.46
N GLU A 268 -22.82 35.13 23.76
CA GLU A 268 -22.49 34.01 24.66
C GLU A 268 -23.29 32.72 24.30
N ILE A 269 -24.56 32.86 23.89
CA ILE A 269 -25.34 31.73 23.36
C ILE A 269 -24.68 31.15 22.12
N ALA A 270 -24.24 32.02 21.18
CA ALA A 270 -23.59 31.56 19.96
C ALA A 270 -22.28 30.79 20.26
N ALA A 271 -21.50 31.25 21.24
CA ALA A 271 -20.31 30.58 21.69
C ALA A 271 -20.60 29.22 22.37
N ALA A 272 -21.58 29.18 23.25
CA ALA A 272 -22.01 27.97 23.94
C ALA A 272 -22.60 26.93 22.95
N ASP A 273 -23.35 27.39 21.95
CA ASP A 273 -23.92 26.53 20.92
C ASP A 273 -22.81 25.94 20.01
N ALA A 274 -21.80 26.72 19.69
CA ALA A 274 -20.62 26.22 18.96
C ALA A 274 -19.89 25.12 19.74
N GLU A 275 -19.77 25.28 21.08
CA GLU A 275 -19.19 24.26 21.95
C GLU A 275 -20.02 22.95 21.94
N VAL A 276 -21.35 23.06 22.04
CA VAL A 276 -22.24 21.89 21.94
C VAL A 276 -22.05 21.17 20.61
N ARG A 277 -21.98 21.89 19.47
CA ARG A 277 -21.73 21.29 18.17
C ARG A 277 -20.38 20.58 18.11
N LEU A 278 -19.35 21.16 18.70
CA LEU A 278 -18.02 20.52 18.78
C LEU A 278 -18.09 19.20 19.53
N GLN A 279 -18.76 19.17 20.68
CA GLN A 279 -18.88 17.93 21.48
C GLN A 279 -19.78 16.89 20.80
N GLN A 280 -20.82 17.30 20.09
CA GLN A 280 -21.63 16.40 19.25
C GLN A 280 -20.81 15.79 18.12
N PHE A 281 -19.95 16.59 17.48
CA PHE A 281 -19.02 16.11 16.46
C PHE A 281 -18.05 15.09 17.08
N ASN A 282 -17.42 15.39 18.22
CA ASN A 282 -16.52 14.45 18.89
C ASN A 282 -17.24 13.14 19.24
N LEU A 283 -18.47 13.21 19.73
CA LEU A 283 -19.29 12.01 20.01
C LEU A 283 -19.57 11.21 18.73
N SER A 284 -19.80 11.88 17.60
CA SER A 284 -19.97 11.17 16.33
C SER A 284 -18.72 10.42 15.88
N GLN A 285 -17.51 10.94 16.22
CA GLN A 285 -16.23 10.33 15.87
C GLN A 285 -15.87 9.13 16.77
N THR A 286 -16.63 8.86 17.87
CA THR A 286 -16.47 7.62 18.63
C THR A 286 -16.90 6.38 17.85
N LYS A 287 -17.70 6.56 16.80
CA LYS A 287 -18.07 5.49 15.86
C LYS A 287 -17.14 5.54 14.67
N ILE A 288 -16.38 4.48 14.46
CA ILE A 288 -15.44 4.35 13.34
C ILE A 288 -16.17 3.69 12.18
N PHE A 289 -16.22 4.38 11.04
CA PHE A 289 -16.90 3.93 9.83
C PHE A 289 -15.90 3.55 8.76
N THR A 290 -16.22 2.56 7.94
CA THR A 290 -15.52 2.35 6.67
C THR A 290 -16.10 3.26 5.59
N TYR A 291 -15.21 3.75 4.70
CA TYR A 291 -15.58 4.55 3.53
C TYR A 291 -15.49 3.77 2.22
N VAL A 292 -14.95 2.54 2.30
CA VAL A 292 -14.75 1.66 1.15
C VAL A 292 -15.62 0.42 1.28
N ASN A 293 -15.92 -0.17 0.13
CA ASN A 293 -16.60 -1.45 0.03
C ASN A 293 -15.55 -2.53 -0.16
N GLY A 294 -15.59 -3.58 0.66
CA GLY A 294 -14.57 -4.62 0.53
C GLY A 294 -14.56 -5.63 1.67
N VAL A 295 -13.49 -6.41 1.71
CA VAL A 295 -13.24 -7.44 2.71
C VAL A 295 -12.20 -6.93 3.71
N VAL A 296 -12.45 -7.15 5.00
CA VAL A 296 -11.48 -6.85 6.08
C VAL A 296 -10.31 -7.83 5.95
N THR A 297 -9.11 -7.32 5.69
CA THR A 297 -7.91 -8.15 5.48
C THR A 297 -7.04 -8.28 6.71
N ASP A 298 -7.08 -7.26 7.58
CA ASP A 298 -6.25 -7.23 8.78
C ASP A 298 -6.94 -6.39 9.86
N ARG A 299 -6.80 -6.81 11.11
CA ARG A 299 -7.37 -6.15 12.29
C ARG A 299 -6.35 -6.11 13.43
N PRO A 300 -5.39 -5.16 13.38
CA PRO A 300 -4.34 -5.06 14.38
C PRO A 300 -4.85 -4.67 15.77
N LYS A 301 -6.06 -4.09 15.87
CA LYS A 301 -6.63 -3.59 17.13
C LYS A 301 -7.80 -4.44 17.62
N ARG A 302 -7.91 -4.55 18.94
CA ARG A 302 -8.94 -5.34 19.65
C ARG A 302 -9.73 -4.47 20.61
N SER A 303 -10.87 -4.98 21.06
CA SER A 303 -11.63 -4.35 22.15
C SER A 303 -10.77 -4.25 23.42
N GLY A 304 -10.78 -3.07 24.04
CA GLY A 304 -9.95 -2.73 25.19
C GLY A 304 -8.64 -2.01 24.86
N ASP A 305 -8.18 -2.03 23.59
CA ASP A 305 -6.95 -1.34 23.18
C ASP A 305 -7.13 0.18 23.20
N ALA A 306 -6.10 0.89 23.64
CA ALA A 306 -6.02 2.33 23.51
C ALA A 306 -5.50 2.68 22.11
N ILE A 307 -6.08 3.72 21.50
CA ILE A 307 -5.69 4.20 20.16
C ILE A 307 -5.49 5.72 20.17
N VAL A 308 -4.63 6.17 19.27
CA VAL A 308 -4.40 7.58 19.00
C VAL A 308 -5.04 8.01 17.68
N SER A 309 -5.18 9.32 17.48
CA SER A 309 -5.73 9.86 16.24
C SER A 309 -4.84 9.46 15.05
N GLY A 310 -5.44 8.94 13.97
CA GLY A 310 -4.76 8.47 12.77
C GLY A 310 -4.28 7.00 12.82
N GLU A 311 -4.39 6.34 13.98
CA GLU A 311 -3.98 4.95 14.11
C GLU A 311 -4.99 3.99 13.46
N THR A 312 -4.47 3.02 12.69
CA THR A 312 -5.30 2.04 11.96
C THR A 312 -5.92 1.01 12.90
N VAL A 313 -7.23 0.85 12.82
CA VAL A 313 -8.01 -0.15 13.56
C VAL A 313 -8.16 -1.43 12.74
N LEU A 314 -8.41 -1.29 11.45
CA LEU A 314 -8.51 -2.40 10.51
C LEU A 314 -8.18 -1.93 9.08
N THR A 315 -7.90 -2.89 8.22
CA THR A 315 -7.62 -2.67 6.81
C THR A 315 -8.68 -3.34 5.96
N VAL A 316 -9.18 -2.63 4.95
CA VAL A 316 -10.21 -3.12 4.02
C VAL A 316 -9.65 -3.13 2.61
N ALA A 317 -9.79 -4.27 1.92
CA ALA A 317 -9.42 -4.44 0.52
C ALA A 317 -10.67 -4.44 -0.37
N ASP A 318 -10.69 -3.64 -1.44
CA ASP A 318 -11.74 -3.72 -2.46
C ASP A 318 -11.39 -4.85 -3.45
N PRO A 319 -12.15 -5.96 -3.48
CA PRO A 319 -11.84 -7.11 -4.33
C PRO A 319 -12.20 -6.91 -5.82
N LYS A 320 -12.71 -5.73 -6.22
CA LYS A 320 -13.12 -5.48 -7.61
C LYS A 320 -11.98 -5.61 -8.59
N VAL A 321 -10.79 -5.18 -8.21
CA VAL A 321 -9.59 -5.26 -9.03
C VAL A 321 -8.52 -6.01 -8.24
N THR A 322 -8.42 -7.30 -8.53
CA THR A 322 -7.34 -8.14 -8.02
C THR A 322 -6.15 -8.04 -8.96
N LEU A 323 -4.98 -7.84 -8.40
CA LEU A 323 -3.73 -7.63 -9.11
C LEU A 323 -2.69 -8.66 -8.68
N VAL A 324 -1.78 -9.01 -9.57
CA VAL A 324 -0.46 -9.54 -9.19
C VAL A 324 0.57 -8.43 -9.40
N GLU A 325 1.28 -8.08 -8.36
CA GLU A 325 2.48 -7.26 -8.46
C GLU A 325 3.63 -8.18 -8.87
N ALA A 326 3.85 -8.32 -10.18
CA ALA A 326 4.86 -9.19 -10.75
C ALA A 326 6.18 -8.43 -10.95
N TYR A 327 7.27 -9.03 -10.50
CA TYR A 327 8.63 -8.54 -10.69
C TYR A 327 9.19 -9.17 -11.96
N LEU A 328 9.53 -8.34 -12.93
CA LEU A 328 10.05 -8.74 -14.24
C LEU A 328 11.42 -8.10 -14.45
N ASP A 329 12.31 -8.83 -15.11
CA ASP A 329 13.63 -8.35 -15.46
C ASP A 329 13.54 -7.07 -16.33
N GLN A 330 14.28 -6.04 -15.93
CA GLN A 330 14.29 -4.72 -16.56
C GLN A 330 14.69 -4.74 -18.04
N ARG A 331 15.41 -5.78 -18.49
CA ARG A 331 15.74 -5.98 -19.92
C ARG A 331 14.51 -6.03 -20.82
N PHE A 332 13.35 -6.32 -20.27
CA PHE A 332 12.08 -6.38 -20.99
C PHE A 332 11.24 -5.10 -20.92
N ALA A 333 11.71 -4.04 -20.25
CA ALA A 333 10.97 -2.80 -20.05
C ALA A 333 10.41 -2.19 -21.35
N GLY A 334 11.20 -2.22 -22.43
CA GLY A 334 10.76 -1.72 -23.75
C GLY A 334 9.79 -2.64 -24.51
N LYS A 335 9.59 -3.88 -24.06
CA LYS A 335 8.79 -4.91 -24.74
C LYS A 335 7.41 -5.12 -24.09
N ILE A 336 7.22 -4.63 -22.86
CA ILE A 336 5.98 -4.78 -22.11
C ILE A 336 5.20 -3.46 -22.15
N ARG A 337 3.88 -3.56 -22.34
CA ARG A 337 2.95 -2.42 -22.39
C ARG A 337 1.66 -2.76 -21.65
N ALA A 338 1.04 -1.73 -21.09
CA ALA A 338 -0.29 -1.87 -20.50
C ALA A 338 -1.29 -2.40 -21.54
N GLY A 339 -2.20 -3.26 -21.10
CA GLY A 339 -3.21 -3.92 -21.94
C GLY A 339 -2.77 -5.24 -22.58
N GLN A 340 -1.48 -5.61 -22.51
CA GLN A 340 -1.01 -6.90 -23.00
C GLN A 340 -1.65 -8.05 -22.23
N THR A 341 -1.91 -9.16 -22.93
CA THR A 341 -2.41 -10.38 -22.32
C THR A 341 -1.34 -11.01 -21.45
N ALA A 342 -1.75 -11.50 -20.30
CA ALA A 342 -0.90 -12.25 -19.39
C ALA A 342 -1.61 -13.52 -18.91
N THR A 343 -0.86 -14.48 -18.43
CA THR A 343 -1.38 -15.67 -17.74
C THR A 343 -0.83 -15.66 -16.34
N VAL A 344 -1.72 -15.76 -15.35
CA VAL A 344 -1.39 -15.83 -13.92
C VAL A 344 -1.59 -17.26 -13.43
N ILE A 345 -0.63 -17.77 -12.69
CA ILE A 345 -0.66 -19.10 -12.06
C ILE A 345 -0.38 -18.89 -10.58
N LEU A 346 -1.39 -19.10 -9.75
CA LEU A 346 -1.24 -19.06 -8.30
C LEU A 346 -0.47 -20.31 -7.81
N ARG A 347 0.56 -20.13 -6.99
CA ARG A 347 1.37 -21.29 -6.53
C ARG A 347 0.56 -22.31 -5.76
N GLY A 348 -0.48 -21.88 -5.03
CA GLY A 348 -1.44 -22.79 -4.39
C GLY A 348 -2.31 -23.59 -5.36
N ARG A 349 -2.38 -23.17 -6.65
CA ARG A 349 -3.20 -23.77 -7.72
C ARG A 349 -2.40 -23.89 -9.01
N ALA A 350 -1.27 -24.56 -8.95
CA ALA A 350 -0.30 -24.63 -10.05
C ALA A 350 -0.86 -25.20 -11.38
N LYS A 351 -2.00 -25.91 -11.35
CA LYS A 351 -2.64 -26.45 -12.55
C LYS A 351 -3.61 -25.48 -13.23
N GLU A 352 -4.01 -24.42 -12.53
CA GLU A 352 -4.98 -23.44 -13.00
C GLU A 352 -4.27 -22.24 -13.65
N GLN A 353 -4.56 -22.02 -14.93
CA GLN A 353 -4.04 -20.88 -15.69
C GLN A 353 -5.14 -19.82 -15.78
N ILE A 354 -4.97 -18.74 -15.05
CA ILE A 354 -5.97 -17.67 -15.00
C ILE A 354 -5.58 -16.59 -16.02
N PRO A 355 -6.46 -16.26 -16.97
CA PRO A 355 -6.19 -15.18 -17.91
C PRO A 355 -6.17 -13.83 -17.19
N GLY A 356 -5.16 -13.03 -17.48
CA GLY A 356 -4.98 -11.68 -16.95
C GLY A 356 -4.58 -10.70 -18.02
N ARG A 357 -4.48 -9.43 -17.62
CA ARG A 357 -3.98 -8.34 -18.46
C ARG A 357 -3.03 -7.45 -17.67
N VAL A 358 -2.00 -6.95 -18.34
CA VAL A 358 -1.15 -5.91 -17.77
C VAL A 358 -2.00 -4.66 -17.51
N TYR A 359 -2.22 -4.36 -16.23
CA TYR A 359 -2.99 -3.21 -15.78
C TYR A 359 -2.15 -1.95 -15.82
N ARG A 360 -0.97 -2.01 -15.18
CA ARG A 360 -0.06 -0.87 -15.06
C ARG A 360 1.38 -1.35 -14.94
N ILE A 361 2.31 -0.56 -15.42
CA ILE A 361 3.75 -0.72 -15.18
C ILE A 361 4.14 0.40 -14.23
N ARG A 362 4.73 0.06 -13.07
CA ARG A 362 5.21 1.09 -12.14
C ARG A 362 6.39 1.85 -12.75
N PRO A 363 6.38 3.19 -12.72
CA PRO A 363 7.47 3.99 -13.29
C PRO A 363 8.81 3.80 -12.57
N GLN A 364 8.76 3.39 -11.30
CA GLN A 364 9.93 3.15 -10.47
C GLN A 364 10.34 1.68 -10.58
N ALA A 365 11.56 1.42 -11.02
CA ALA A 365 12.19 0.12 -10.98
C ALA A 365 13.08 0.00 -9.73
N ASP A 366 13.34 -1.23 -9.30
CA ASP A 366 14.33 -1.50 -8.25
C ASP A 366 15.73 -1.60 -8.89
N PRO A 367 16.62 -0.63 -8.66
CA PRO A 367 17.95 -0.65 -9.25
C PRO A 367 18.86 -1.73 -8.65
N ALA A 368 18.57 -2.23 -7.45
CA ALA A 368 19.38 -3.25 -6.79
C ALA A 368 19.05 -4.66 -7.31
N ALA A 369 17.77 -4.91 -7.58
CA ALA A 369 17.30 -6.18 -8.13
C ALA A 369 17.31 -6.21 -9.66
N GLU A 370 17.50 -5.07 -10.34
CA GLU A 370 17.33 -4.91 -11.80
C GLU A 370 15.95 -5.37 -12.28
N GLU A 371 14.91 -5.17 -11.44
CA GLU A 371 13.55 -5.59 -11.71
C GLU A 371 12.62 -4.39 -11.88
N MET A 372 11.60 -4.56 -12.71
CA MET A 372 10.48 -3.65 -12.83
C MET A 372 9.21 -4.29 -12.32
N THR A 373 8.39 -3.51 -11.63
CA THR A 373 7.10 -3.99 -11.12
C THR A 373 6.02 -3.78 -12.18
N VAL A 374 5.37 -4.87 -12.55
CA VAL A 374 4.24 -4.90 -13.48
C VAL A 374 3.01 -5.40 -12.74
N GLU A 375 1.97 -4.61 -12.72
CA GLU A 375 0.69 -4.98 -12.13
C GLU A 375 -0.19 -5.64 -13.19
N ILE A 376 -0.62 -6.87 -12.90
CA ILE A 376 -1.41 -7.69 -13.80
C ILE A 376 -2.77 -7.93 -13.17
N SER A 377 -3.83 -7.41 -13.76
CA SER A 377 -5.20 -7.67 -13.30
C SER A 377 -5.67 -9.04 -13.78
N PHE A 378 -6.39 -9.75 -12.89
CA PHE A 378 -6.96 -11.04 -13.20
C PHE A 378 -8.24 -11.27 -12.38
N PRO A 379 -9.21 -12.03 -12.90
CA PRO A 379 -10.43 -12.33 -12.17
C PRO A 379 -10.16 -13.33 -11.04
N LEU A 380 -10.53 -12.97 -9.81
CA LEU A 380 -10.49 -13.86 -8.66
C LEU A 380 -11.74 -13.63 -7.81
N PRO A 381 -12.51 -14.69 -7.44
CA PRO A 381 -13.62 -14.55 -6.52
C PRO A 381 -13.19 -13.96 -5.17
N PRO A 382 -13.95 -13.03 -4.56
CA PRO A 382 -13.58 -12.42 -3.28
C PRO A 382 -13.33 -13.42 -2.14
N ALA A 383 -14.06 -14.53 -2.12
CA ALA A 383 -13.88 -15.60 -1.13
C ALA A 383 -12.54 -16.35 -1.26
N GLU A 384 -11.86 -16.20 -2.38
CA GLU A 384 -10.59 -16.86 -2.67
C GLU A 384 -9.42 -15.89 -2.60
N LEU A 385 -9.69 -14.61 -2.28
CA LEU A 385 -8.69 -13.56 -2.18
C LEU A 385 -7.79 -13.82 -0.97
N GLN A 386 -6.52 -14.07 -1.24
CA GLN A 386 -5.47 -14.15 -0.26
C GLN A 386 -4.36 -13.16 -0.66
N ILE A 387 -4.39 -11.97 -0.05
CA ILE A 387 -3.36 -10.95 -0.28
C ILE A 387 -2.01 -11.48 0.22
N GLY A 388 -0.95 -11.25 -0.58
CA GLY A 388 0.38 -11.78 -0.31
C GLY A 388 0.63 -13.21 -0.83
N GLN A 389 -0.36 -13.88 -1.42
CA GLN A 389 -0.16 -15.18 -2.06
C GLN A 389 0.79 -15.04 -3.27
N TRP A 390 1.76 -15.95 -3.38
CA TRP A 390 2.68 -15.99 -4.50
C TRP A 390 2.01 -16.46 -5.79
N ALA A 391 2.35 -15.78 -6.87
CA ALA A 391 1.89 -16.09 -8.22
C ALA A 391 3.05 -16.00 -9.22
N ASP A 392 3.04 -16.87 -10.20
CA ASP A 392 3.91 -16.80 -11.38
C ASP A 392 3.10 -16.20 -12.53
N SER A 393 3.66 -15.20 -13.19
CA SER A 393 2.98 -14.45 -14.25
C SER A 393 3.76 -14.56 -15.56
N TYR A 394 3.05 -14.77 -16.65
CA TYR A 394 3.62 -14.87 -17.99
C TYR A 394 2.98 -13.82 -18.88
N VAL A 395 3.72 -12.73 -19.14
CA VAL A 395 3.24 -11.65 -20.01
C VAL A 395 3.60 -11.97 -21.46
N GLN A 396 2.61 -11.92 -22.35
CA GLN A 396 2.83 -12.13 -23.79
C GLN A 396 3.61 -10.95 -24.36
N GLY A 397 4.75 -11.27 -24.98
CA GLY A 397 5.61 -10.33 -25.68
C GLY A 397 5.22 -10.16 -27.15
N SER A 398 6.21 -9.82 -27.97
CA SER A 398 6.04 -9.66 -29.42
C SER A 398 5.78 -11.01 -30.10
N GLN A 399 4.86 -11.00 -31.07
CA GLN A 399 4.62 -12.13 -31.94
C GLN A 399 5.63 -12.11 -33.12
N THR A 400 6.33 -13.21 -33.30
CA THR A 400 7.21 -13.43 -34.45
C THR A 400 6.56 -14.41 -35.41
N LYS A 401 6.21 -13.95 -36.62
CA LYS A 401 5.59 -14.79 -37.64
C LYS A 401 6.63 -15.69 -38.29
N ASN A 402 6.25 -16.93 -38.58
CA ASN A 402 7.13 -17.88 -39.28
C ASN A 402 8.47 -18.13 -38.57
N ALA A 403 8.54 -18.07 -37.25
CA ALA A 403 9.75 -18.32 -36.49
C ALA A 403 10.16 -19.80 -36.53
N LEU A 404 11.46 -20.07 -36.50
CA LEU A 404 11.99 -21.42 -36.27
C LEU A 404 12.01 -21.69 -34.78
N VAL A 405 11.28 -22.68 -34.35
CA VAL A 405 11.11 -23.01 -32.94
C VAL A 405 11.87 -24.26 -32.56
N VAL A 406 12.69 -24.14 -31.52
CA VAL A 406 13.50 -25.22 -30.96
C VAL A 406 13.23 -25.35 -29.45
N PRO A 407 13.40 -26.50 -28.83
CA PRO A 407 13.37 -26.64 -27.37
C PRO A 407 14.46 -25.76 -26.74
N LYS A 408 14.13 -25.10 -25.63
CA LYS A 408 15.07 -24.23 -24.89
C LYS A 408 16.30 -25.02 -24.40
N SER A 409 16.13 -26.29 -24.09
CA SER A 409 17.20 -27.21 -23.70
C SER A 409 18.22 -27.52 -24.81
N ALA A 410 17.87 -27.23 -26.05
CA ALA A 410 18.76 -27.42 -27.22
C ALA A 410 19.70 -26.22 -27.47
N GLU A 411 19.36 -25.06 -26.89
CA GLU A 411 20.14 -23.82 -26.99
C GLU A 411 21.35 -23.85 -26.07
N MET A 412 22.54 -23.69 -26.63
CA MET A 412 23.79 -23.63 -25.88
C MET A 412 24.44 -22.26 -26.03
N THR A 413 25.12 -21.79 -25.00
CA THR A 413 25.86 -20.53 -24.97
C THR A 413 27.35 -20.82 -24.97
N MET A 414 28.13 -20.12 -25.80
CA MET A 414 29.58 -20.19 -25.80
C MET A 414 30.15 -18.78 -26.04
N GLY A 415 30.73 -18.20 -24.99
CA GLY A 415 31.06 -16.77 -24.99
C GLY A 415 29.79 -15.94 -25.18
N ASP A 416 29.81 -14.95 -26.02
CA ASP A 416 28.65 -14.08 -26.35
C ASP A 416 27.70 -14.69 -27.39
N GLY A 417 28.03 -15.85 -27.97
CA GLY A 417 27.24 -16.47 -29.04
C GLY A 417 26.39 -17.63 -28.57
N ARG A 418 25.23 -17.79 -29.20
CA ARG A 418 24.31 -18.92 -28.98
C ARG A 418 24.36 -19.85 -30.20
N TYR A 419 24.26 -21.15 -29.96
CA TYR A 419 24.26 -22.15 -30.99
C TYR A 419 23.39 -23.34 -30.63
N VAL A 420 23.01 -24.10 -31.64
CA VAL A 420 22.36 -25.39 -31.49
C VAL A 420 23.15 -26.47 -32.21
N LEU A 421 23.05 -27.70 -31.75
CA LEU A 421 23.63 -28.87 -32.44
C LEU A 421 22.53 -29.55 -33.24
N VAL A 422 22.81 -29.74 -34.53
CA VAL A 422 21.88 -30.33 -35.51
C VAL A 422 22.45 -31.65 -36.00
N ALA A 423 21.65 -32.70 -36.08
CA ALA A 423 22.01 -33.94 -36.74
C ALA A 423 21.68 -33.84 -38.25
N ASP A 424 22.70 -33.97 -39.08
CA ASP A 424 22.56 -33.97 -40.56
C ASP A 424 21.96 -35.29 -41.08
N ALA A 425 21.70 -35.37 -42.40
CA ALA A 425 21.17 -36.57 -43.04
C ALA A 425 22.08 -37.82 -42.88
N SER A 426 23.36 -37.65 -42.52
CA SER A 426 24.33 -38.70 -42.22
C SER A 426 24.45 -39.04 -40.73
N ASN A 427 23.57 -38.46 -39.92
CA ASN A 427 23.59 -38.51 -38.45
C ASN A 427 24.89 -37.98 -37.83
N ARG A 428 25.55 -37.01 -38.48
CA ARG A 428 26.69 -36.30 -37.91
C ARG A 428 26.21 -34.98 -37.28
N VAL A 429 26.82 -34.64 -36.17
CA VAL A 429 26.48 -33.41 -35.43
C VAL A 429 27.14 -32.19 -36.09
N ARG A 430 26.35 -31.23 -36.50
CA ARG A 430 26.78 -29.92 -37.02
C ARG A 430 26.41 -28.82 -36.02
N ARG A 431 27.33 -27.90 -35.79
CA ARG A 431 27.07 -26.70 -34.99
C ARG A 431 26.44 -25.62 -35.90
N VAL A 432 25.34 -25.03 -35.45
CA VAL A 432 24.69 -23.91 -36.14
C VAL A 432 24.55 -22.76 -35.16
N ASN A 433 25.12 -21.63 -35.50
CA ASN A 433 24.94 -20.42 -34.71
C ASN A 433 23.53 -19.90 -34.88
N VAL A 434 22.92 -19.49 -33.80
CA VAL A 434 21.55 -18.99 -33.77
C VAL A 434 21.46 -17.73 -32.92
N GLU A 435 20.51 -16.88 -33.26
CA GLU A 435 20.12 -15.74 -32.44
C GLU A 435 18.76 -16.04 -31.83
N SER A 436 18.62 -15.89 -30.49
CA SER A 436 17.35 -16.07 -29.79
C SER A 436 16.48 -14.85 -29.98
N LEU A 437 15.37 -14.97 -30.68
CA LEU A 437 14.40 -13.92 -30.94
C LEU A 437 13.41 -13.74 -29.77
N ALA A 438 12.86 -14.86 -29.30
CA ALA A 438 11.88 -14.88 -28.22
C ALA A 438 11.86 -16.26 -27.56
N SER A 439 11.53 -16.32 -26.28
CA SER A 439 11.39 -17.59 -25.55
C SER A 439 10.03 -17.67 -24.87
N SER A 440 9.52 -18.87 -24.68
CA SER A 440 8.37 -19.14 -23.81
C SER A 440 8.81 -20.06 -22.68
N PRO A 441 9.05 -19.51 -21.48
CA PRO A 441 9.44 -20.29 -20.32
C PRO A 441 8.41 -21.37 -19.96
N ARG A 442 7.14 -21.10 -20.20
CA ARG A 442 6.04 -22.01 -19.92
C ARG A 442 6.04 -23.24 -20.82
N SER A 443 6.20 -23.05 -22.11
CA SER A 443 6.25 -24.14 -23.09
C SER A 443 7.64 -24.71 -23.31
N GLN A 444 8.67 -24.18 -22.65
CA GLN A 444 10.08 -24.61 -22.76
C GLN A 444 10.62 -24.61 -24.19
N VAL A 445 10.17 -23.67 -25.01
CA VAL A 445 10.63 -23.51 -26.40
C VAL A 445 11.13 -22.10 -26.64
N THR A 446 12.02 -21.98 -27.63
CA THR A 446 12.62 -20.70 -28.04
C THR A 446 12.50 -20.55 -29.56
N ALA A 447 12.11 -19.35 -29.99
CA ALA A 447 12.16 -18.94 -31.39
C ALA A 447 13.58 -18.47 -31.69
N VAL A 448 14.18 -19.01 -32.74
CA VAL A 448 15.55 -18.67 -33.15
C VAL A 448 15.60 -18.23 -34.62
N SER A 449 16.57 -17.39 -34.92
CA SER A 449 16.99 -17.09 -36.28
C SER A 449 18.39 -17.67 -36.53
N GLY A 450 18.66 -18.09 -37.76
CA GLY A 450 19.96 -18.67 -38.15
C GLY A 450 19.84 -19.58 -39.36
N GLU A 451 20.95 -20.23 -39.70
CA GLU A 451 21.03 -21.17 -40.84
C GLU A 451 20.40 -22.54 -40.51
N LEU A 452 19.17 -22.54 -39.95
CA LEU A 452 18.38 -23.71 -39.65
C LEU A 452 17.28 -23.88 -40.72
N LYS A 453 17.03 -25.14 -41.14
CA LYS A 453 15.92 -25.43 -42.03
C LYS A 453 14.77 -26.10 -41.26
N PRO A 454 13.51 -25.77 -41.58
CA PRO A 454 12.37 -26.52 -41.03
C PRO A 454 12.51 -28.02 -41.33
N GLY A 455 12.27 -28.84 -40.31
CA GLY A 455 12.41 -30.29 -40.44
C GLY A 455 13.75 -30.86 -40.00
N GLU A 456 14.80 -30.05 -39.80
CA GLU A 456 16.08 -30.52 -39.26
C GLU A 456 15.93 -31.01 -37.79
N TRP A 457 16.78 -31.95 -37.41
CA TRP A 457 16.79 -32.55 -36.08
C TRP A 457 17.79 -31.85 -35.18
N VAL A 458 17.31 -31.20 -34.12
CA VAL A 458 18.14 -30.52 -33.11
C VAL A 458 18.25 -31.39 -31.87
N LEU A 459 19.47 -31.50 -31.31
CA LEU A 459 19.74 -32.23 -30.08
C LEU A 459 19.17 -31.47 -28.90
N THR A 460 18.31 -32.14 -28.10
CA THR A 460 17.66 -31.52 -26.93
C THR A 460 18.54 -31.55 -25.67
N GLN A 461 19.53 -32.44 -25.63
CA GLN A 461 20.51 -32.55 -24.56
C GLN A 461 21.92 -32.66 -25.12
N PRO A 462 22.48 -31.57 -25.63
CA PRO A 462 23.74 -31.60 -26.41
C PRO A 462 25.01 -31.73 -25.57
N MET A 463 24.95 -31.88 -24.26
CA MET A 463 26.14 -31.89 -23.38
C MET A 463 27.13 -33.00 -23.74
N GLY A 464 28.39 -32.61 -23.92
CA GLY A 464 29.50 -33.54 -24.15
C GLY A 464 29.61 -34.14 -25.56
N ILE A 465 28.85 -33.64 -26.52
CA ILE A 465 28.91 -34.14 -27.89
C ILE A 465 29.64 -33.13 -28.79
N PRO A 466 30.87 -33.44 -29.28
CA PRO A 466 31.59 -32.53 -30.14
C PRO A 466 31.00 -32.54 -31.56
N PRO A 467 31.07 -31.41 -32.27
CA PRO A 467 30.72 -31.35 -33.69
C PRO A 467 31.52 -32.38 -34.51
N GLY A 468 30.88 -32.99 -35.52
CA GLY A 468 31.47 -34.02 -36.39
C GLY A 468 31.26 -35.46 -35.88
N LYS A 469 30.86 -35.66 -34.61
CA LYS A 469 30.61 -37.00 -34.05
C LYS A 469 29.30 -37.58 -34.64
N LYS A 470 29.33 -38.89 -34.95
CA LYS A 470 28.15 -39.62 -35.42
C LYS A 470 27.28 -39.96 -34.20
N VAL A 471 25.96 -39.74 -34.28
CA VAL A 471 24.98 -39.97 -33.21
C VAL A 471 23.84 -40.83 -33.72
N ARG A 472 23.09 -41.45 -32.79
CA ARG A 472 21.86 -42.19 -33.09
C ARG A 472 20.69 -41.34 -32.60
N PRO A 473 19.93 -40.68 -33.49
CA PRO A 473 18.83 -39.82 -33.06
C PRO A 473 17.64 -40.68 -32.55
N THR A 474 17.15 -40.36 -31.35
CA THR A 474 15.94 -40.94 -30.78
C THR A 474 14.93 -39.80 -30.56
N GLN A 475 13.72 -39.94 -31.08
CA GLN A 475 12.69 -38.93 -30.96
C GLN A 475 12.21 -38.74 -29.52
N SER A 476 12.11 -37.53 -29.02
CA SER A 476 11.45 -37.21 -27.78
C SER A 476 9.93 -37.50 -27.86
N LYS A 477 9.42 -38.40 -27.05
CA LYS A 477 8.00 -38.76 -27.01
C LYS A 477 7.08 -37.67 -26.47
N GLY A 478 7.62 -36.49 -26.03
CA GLY A 478 6.91 -35.44 -25.29
C GLY A 478 6.55 -34.16 -26.06
N ALA A 479 6.95 -34.01 -27.32
CA ALA A 479 6.77 -32.75 -28.05
C ALA A 479 5.66 -32.77 -29.13
N ALA A 480 4.81 -33.80 -29.17
CA ALA A 480 3.91 -34.00 -30.31
C ALA A 480 2.48 -33.44 -30.16
N ASP A 481 2.04 -33.00 -28.96
CA ASP A 481 0.58 -32.83 -28.81
C ASP A 481 0.11 -31.64 -27.94
N SER A 482 0.82 -30.50 -27.97
CA SER A 482 0.30 -29.27 -27.33
C SER A 482 -0.05 -28.15 -28.29
N GLY A 483 -0.38 -28.45 -29.53
CA GLY A 483 -0.56 -27.46 -30.61
C GLY A 483 -1.85 -27.54 -31.42
N SER A 484 -2.96 -28.06 -30.86
CA SER A 484 -4.25 -27.95 -31.56
C SER A 484 -5.42 -28.04 -30.57
N THR A 485 -5.81 -26.92 -30.00
CA THR A 485 -7.21 -26.60 -29.63
C THR A 485 -7.28 -25.16 -29.14
N SER A 486 -7.54 -24.25 -30.05
CA SER A 486 -8.30 -23.04 -29.73
C SER A 486 -9.15 -22.65 -30.93
N SER A 487 -10.14 -23.45 -31.25
CA SER A 487 -11.32 -22.95 -31.93
C SER A 487 -12.21 -22.31 -30.86
N SER A 488 -12.20 -21.00 -30.82
CA SER A 488 -13.15 -20.17 -30.08
C SER A 488 -14.58 -20.52 -30.52
N PRO A 489 -15.53 -20.81 -29.60
CA PRO A 489 -16.92 -20.76 -29.96
C PRO A 489 -17.34 -19.29 -30.00
N ALA A 490 -17.74 -18.82 -31.18
CA ALA A 490 -18.45 -17.58 -31.36
C ALA A 490 -19.69 -17.55 -30.45
N MET A 491 -19.70 -16.66 -29.49
CA MET A 491 -20.87 -16.35 -28.69
C MET A 491 -21.82 -15.52 -29.55
N LYS A 492 -22.87 -16.15 -30.06
CA LYS A 492 -24.06 -15.46 -30.54
C LYS A 492 -24.90 -15.07 -29.31
N MET A 493 -25.21 -13.77 -29.26
CA MET A 493 -26.23 -13.06 -28.51
C MET A 493 -26.55 -13.56 -27.09
#